data_fedbaf43ecd183350dd7d7195b8cb8d1
#
_entry.id   fedbaf43ecd183350dd7d7195b8cb8d1
#
_cell.length_a   1.000
_cell.length_b   1.000
_cell.length_c   1.000
_cell.angle_alpha   90.00
_cell.angle_beta   90.00
_cell.angle_gamma   90.00
#
_symmetry.space_group_name_H-M   'P 1'
#
loop_
_entity.id
_entity.type
_entity.pdbx_description
1 polymer ?
#
loop_
_entity_poly.entity_id
_entity_poly.type
_entity_poly.pdbx_seq_one_letter_code
_entity_poly.pdbx_strand_id
1 'polypeptide(L)'
;MSRTESTSRDQVADRRAELTLGALACVILVLIAGMVVFVFSKAWPSFSHNGLRWFGAGGNVDQQLTDIFNSPANPAHFVYLLRAWPLIYGTALTTVGAVLIGVAFALFAAIFIVEFAPARVRAILEPVVRLLAAVPSVIYGLIGVLVIVPFVGNDLISRGRKESVAYVVQLSGSSLLVAVLILTVMITPIMIAIIVDALRSVPRPWTEGAAALGASRWRVMWTITVRAARPAIIAAAVLATARALGEAIMLSMVSGSVGFAPNPLDGLTFFLEPVRPLAATIVDNAEGLSVKPFGQTIYAFAAVLLVSSLLLSLAGWAAKQPLKRYGVRA
;
A
#
# COMPACT_ATOMS: atom_id res chain seq x y z
N MET A 1 12.52 -54.70 21.30
CA MET A 1 12.51 -53.62 22.33
C MET A 1 12.99 -52.26 21.83
N SER A 2 13.59 -52.10 20.68
CA SER A 2 14.19 -50.83 20.19
C SER A 2 13.24 -49.85 19.40
N ARG A 3 12.09 -50.30 18.91
CA ARG A 3 11.17 -49.47 18.13
C ARG A 3 10.23 -48.56 18.96
N THR A 4 9.96 -48.97 20.22
CA THR A 4 9.06 -48.20 21.12
C THR A 4 9.78 -47.05 21.85
N GLU A 5 11.09 -47.13 22.04
CA GLU A 5 11.88 -46.07 22.69
C GLU A 5 12.17 -44.89 21.71
N SER A 6 12.36 -45.17 20.42
CA SER A 6 12.55 -44.12 19.43
C SER A 6 11.28 -43.25 19.24
N THR A 7 10.09 -43.84 19.23
CA THR A 7 8.82 -43.10 19.13
C THR A 7 8.53 -42.17 20.33
N SER A 8 8.96 -42.56 21.56
CA SER A 8 8.76 -41.69 22.74
C SER A 8 9.71 -40.50 22.78
N ARG A 9 10.96 -40.68 22.35
CA ARG A 9 11.96 -39.59 22.24
C ARG A 9 11.58 -38.59 21.14
N ASP A 10 11.12 -39.07 20.02
CA ASP A 10 10.66 -38.23 18.90
C ASP A 10 9.41 -37.42 19.30
N GLN A 11 8.44 -38.01 20.00
CA GLN A 11 7.28 -37.30 20.53
C GLN A 11 7.64 -36.21 21.58
N VAL A 12 8.65 -36.46 22.42
CA VAL A 12 9.14 -35.45 23.37
C VAL A 12 9.89 -34.33 22.67
N ALA A 13 10.65 -34.62 21.62
CA ALA A 13 11.32 -33.64 20.79
C ALA A 13 10.32 -32.76 20.02
N ASP A 14 9.30 -33.37 19.41
CA ASP A 14 8.23 -32.67 18.70
C ASP A 14 7.46 -31.74 19.65
N ARG A 15 7.08 -32.21 20.83
CA ARG A 15 6.39 -31.38 21.83
C ARG A 15 7.24 -30.20 22.33
N ARG A 16 8.55 -30.39 22.49
CA ARG A 16 9.47 -29.29 22.82
C ARG A 16 9.58 -28.30 21.66
N ALA A 17 9.65 -28.76 20.41
CA ALA A 17 9.65 -27.92 19.24
C ALA A 17 8.34 -27.10 19.13
N GLU A 18 7.18 -27.73 19.30
CA GLU A 18 5.87 -27.05 19.33
C GLU A 18 5.81 -25.96 20.41
N LEU A 19 6.27 -26.27 21.64
CA LEU A 19 6.26 -25.31 22.74
C LEU A 19 7.23 -24.14 22.48
N THR A 20 8.42 -24.41 21.96
CA THR A 20 9.40 -23.35 21.65
C THR A 20 8.93 -22.46 20.48
N LEU A 21 8.39 -23.05 19.43
CA LEU A 21 7.81 -22.30 18.30
C LEU A 21 6.58 -21.51 18.74
N GLY A 22 5.71 -22.10 19.57
CA GLY A 22 4.57 -21.42 20.17
C GLY A 22 4.98 -20.23 21.05
N ALA A 23 5.99 -20.42 21.89
CA ALA A 23 6.52 -19.33 22.73
C ALA A 23 7.11 -18.19 21.89
N LEU A 24 7.88 -18.50 20.84
CA LEU A 24 8.40 -17.52 19.89
C LEU A 24 7.28 -16.74 19.20
N ALA A 25 6.24 -17.45 18.73
CA ALA A 25 5.08 -16.81 18.13
C ALA A 25 4.36 -15.88 19.12
N CYS A 26 4.18 -16.30 20.37
CA CYS A 26 3.60 -15.46 21.43
C CYS A 26 4.44 -14.20 21.70
N VAL A 27 5.76 -14.31 21.75
CA VAL A 27 6.66 -13.15 21.94
C VAL A 27 6.46 -12.13 20.82
N ILE A 28 6.44 -12.58 19.56
CA ILE A 28 6.21 -11.69 18.41
C ILE A 28 4.83 -11.00 18.50
N LEU A 29 3.78 -11.75 18.85
CA LEU A 29 2.44 -11.18 19.01
C LEU A 29 2.37 -10.14 20.14
N VAL A 30 3.03 -10.40 21.27
CA VAL A 30 3.12 -9.47 22.40
C VAL A 30 3.88 -8.21 22.01
N LEU A 31 4.99 -8.33 21.27
CA LEU A 31 5.74 -7.17 20.76
C LEU A 31 4.89 -6.31 19.80
N ILE A 32 4.18 -6.95 18.87
CA ILE A 32 3.28 -6.23 17.95
C ILE A 32 2.15 -5.53 18.72
N ALA A 33 1.50 -6.23 19.65
CA ALA A 33 0.45 -5.65 20.48
C ALA A 33 0.99 -4.49 21.34
N GLY A 34 2.17 -4.64 21.94
CA GLY A 34 2.84 -3.58 22.68
C GLY A 34 3.13 -2.35 21.83
N MET A 35 3.61 -2.56 20.61
CA MET A 35 3.86 -1.46 19.66
C MET A 35 2.57 -0.74 19.28
N VAL A 36 1.48 -1.46 19.01
CA VAL A 36 0.17 -0.87 18.72
C VAL A 36 -0.31 -0.04 19.92
N VAL A 37 -0.29 -0.60 21.12
CA VAL A 37 -0.70 0.11 22.35
C VAL A 37 0.17 1.36 22.56
N PHE A 38 1.48 1.27 22.35
CA PHE A 38 2.39 2.40 22.46
C PHE A 38 2.02 3.52 21.47
N VAL A 39 1.81 3.20 20.20
CA VAL A 39 1.42 4.20 19.17
C VAL A 39 0.11 4.87 19.56
N PHE A 40 -0.92 4.12 19.94
CA PHE A 40 -2.20 4.68 20.35
C PHE A 40 -2.10 5.53 21.62
N SER A 41 -1.30 5.13 22.60
CA SER A 41 -1.09 5.91 23.82
C SER A 41 -0.44 7.26 23.54
N LYS A 42 0.51 7.31 22.59
CA LYS A 42 1.16 8.55 22.15
C LYS A 42 0.27 9.41 21.27
N ALA A 43 -0.59 8.80 20.46
CA ALA A 43 -1.52 9.46 19.55
C ALA A 43 -2.73 10.11 20.28
N TRP A 44 -3.11 9.54 21.43
CA TRP A 44 -4.35 9.89 22.13
C TRP A 44 -4.52 11.39 22.42
N PRO A 45 -3.51 12.16 22.88
CA PRO A 45 -3.68 13.60 23.11
C PRO A 45 -4.10 14.38 21.86
N SER A 46 -3.56 14.05 20.70
CA SER A 46 -3.94 14.72 19.43
C SER A 46 -5.42 14.47 19.09
N PHE A 47 -5.91 13.24 19.29
CA PHE A 47 -7.32 12.92 19.04
C PHE A 47 -8.25 13.53 20.10
N SER A 48 -7.89 13.48 21.38
CA SER A 48 -8.73 13.99 22.46
C SER A 48 -8.94 15.50 22.40
N HIS A 49 -7.96 16.27 21.97
CA HIS A 49 -8.06 17.71 21.82
C HIS A 49 -8.83 18.15 20.57
N ASN A 50 -8.69 17.41 19.46
CA ASN A 50 -9.35 17.75 18.19
C ASN A 50 -10.73 17.08 18.04
N GLY A 51 -10.98 15.97 18.72
CA GLY A 51 -12.17 15.15 18.52
C GLY A 51 -12.35 14.74 17.04
N LEU A 52 -13.59 14.75 16.56
CA LEU A 52 -13.93 14.43 15.16
C LEU A 52 -13.41 15.47 14.15
N ARG A 53 -13.09 16.68 14.60
CA ARG A 53 -12.53 17.74 13.74
C ARG A 53 -11.16 17.38 13.19
N TRP A 54 -10.45 16.45 13.84
CA TRP A 54 -9.18 15.90 13.37
C TRP A 54 -9.29 15.33 11.95
N PHE A 55 -10.41 14.67 11.63
CA PHE A 55 -10.70 14.11 10.31
C PHE A 55 -11.32 15.13 9.34
N GLY A 56 -11.51 16.37 9.77
CA GLY A 56 -12.14 17.41 8.99
C GLY A 56 -11.22 18.05 7.96
N ALA A 57 -11.84 18.77 7.02
CA ALA A 57 -11.17 19.68 6.09
C ALA A 57 -11.12 21.11 6.66
N GLY A 58 -10.14 21.89 6.19
CA GLY A 58 -10.04 23.33 6.41
C GLY A 58 -8.71 23.79 7.00
N GLY A 59 -8.29 24.97 6.59
CA GLY A 59 -6.98 25.54 6.91
C GLY A 59 -5.84 24.90 6.10
N ASN A 60 -4.66 25.47 6.27
CA ASN A 60 -3.43 24.92 5.67
C ASN A 60 -2.80 23.94 6.65
N VAL A 61 -2.68 22.68 6.25
CA VAL A 61 -2.12 21.59 7.10
C VAL A 61 -0.66 21.87 7.45
N ASP A 62 0.14 22.41 6.51
CA ASP A 62 1.55 22.69 6.75
C ASP A 62 1.72 23.80 7.79
N GLN A 63 0.87 24.81 7.76
CA GLN A 63 0.84 25.86 8.79
C GLN A 63 0.40 25.28 10.14
N GLN A 64 -0.64 24.46 10.18
CA GLN A 64 -1.10 23.81 11.41
C GLN A 64 0.01 22.94 12.03
N LEU A 65 0.76 22.18 11.22
CA LEU A 65 1.90 21.39 11.69
C LEU A 65 3.02 22.28 12.25
N THR A 66 3.29 23.43 11.59
CA THR A 66 4.26 24.42 12.05
C THR A 66 3.84 25.05 13.39
N ASP A 67 2.57 25.41 13.54
CA ASP A 67 2.02 25.98 14.78
C ASP A 67 2.09 24.96 15.94
N ILE A 68 1.81 23.67 15.66
CA ILE A 68 1.96 22.58 16.62
C ILE A 68 3.43 22.39 17.02
N PHE A 69 4.36 22.45 16.06
CA PHE A 69 5.80 22.32 16.32
C PHE A 69 6.32 23.47 17.18
N ASN A 70 5.88 24.69 16.92
CA ASN A 70 6.24 25.92 17.66
C ASN A 70 5.39 26.14 18.93
N SER A 71 4.67 25.14 19.39
CA SER A 71 3.88 25.25 20.63
C SER A 71 4.73 25.68 21.81
N PRO A 72 4.18 26.52 22.72
CA PRO A 72 4.86 26.88 23.97
C PRO A 72 5.31 25.65 24.75
N ALA A 73 6.43 25.75 25.47
CA ALA A 73 6.96 24.66 26.28
C ALA A 73 6.04 24.23 27.44
N ASN A 74 5.12 25.11 27.85
CA ASN A 74 4.17 24.85 28.93
C ASN A 74 3.03 23.94 28.42
N PRO A 75 2.85 22.73 29.01
CA PRO A 75 1.81 21.78 28.58
C PRO A 75 0.38 22.35 28.61
N ALA A 76 0.09 23.34 29.46
CA ALA A 76 -1.22 23.95 29.54
C ALA A 76 -1.58 24.80 28.30
N HIS A 77 -0.58 25.15 27.48
CA HIS A 77 -0.74 26.02 26.30
C HIS A 77 -0.36 25.28 25.00
N PHE A 78 -0.30 23.94 25.00
CA PHE A 78 -0.03 23.18 23.79
C PHE A 78 -1.10 23.38 22.73
N VAL A 79 -0.65 23.66 21.51
CA VAL A 79 -1.52 23.76 20.32
C VAL A 79 -1.65 22.37 19.70
N TYR A 80 -2.88 21.90 19.52
CA TYR A 80 -3.18 20.60 18.89
C TYR A 80 -4.03 20.72 17.64
N LEU A 81 -4.40 21.94 17.23
CA LEU A 81 -5.32 22.15 16.12
C LEU A 81 -4.77 21.53 14.84
N LEU A 82 -5.40 20.44 14.39
CA LEU A 82 -5.08 19.75 13.15
C LEU A 82 -6.36 19.30 12.45
N ARG A 83 -6.36 19.44 11.13
CA ARG A 83 -7.39 18.91 10.23
C ARG A 83 -6.73 18.09 9.15
N ALA A 84 -6.67 16.77 9.35
CA ALA A 84 -5.85 15.85 8.55
C ALA A 84 -6.51 15.38 7.24
N TRP A 85 -7.70 15.90 6.89
CA TRP A 85 -8.40 15.48 5.67
C TRP A 85 -7.53 15.53 4.40
N PRO A 86 -6.76 16.59 4.11
CA PRO A 86 -5.92 16.60 2.91
C PRO A 86 -4.93 15.45 2.86
N LEU A 87 -4.35 15.06 3.99
CA LEU A 87 -3.39 13.95 4.10
C LEU A 87 -4.06 12.59 3.91
N ILE A 88 -5.24 12.40 4.51
CA ILE A 88 -6.07 11.19 4.35
C ILE A 88 -6.50 11.04 2.89
N TYR A 89 -6.97 12.14 2.30
CA TYR A 89 -7.41 12.19 0.91
C TYR A 89 -6.25 11.90 -0.05
N GLY A 90 -5.09 12.52 0.16
CA GLY A 90 -3.87 12.25 -0.60
C GLY A 90 -3.45 10.77 -0.52
N THR A 91 -3.53 10.16 0.68
CA THR A 91 -3.26 8.74 0.87
C THR A 91 -4.27 7.86 0.09
N ALA A 92 -5.54 8.19 0.16
CA ALA A 92 -6.59 7.46 -0.55
C ALA A 92 -6.42 7.55 -2.07
N LEU A 93 -6.19 8.76 -2.61
CA LEU A 93 -6.00 8.98 -4.04
C LEU A 93 -4.80 8.22 -4.59
N THR A 94 -3.64 8.34 -3.94
CA THR A 94 -2.40 7.67 -4.39
C THR A 94 -2.54 6.16 -4.31
N THR A 95 -3.07 5.64 -3.20
CA THR A 95 -3.21 4.19 -2.99
C THR A 95 -4.26 3.58 -3.91
N VAL A 96 -5.48 4.14 -3.95
CA VAL A 96 -6.57 3.61 -4.79
C VAL A 96 -6.21 3.72 -6.27
N GLY A 97 -5.67 4.87 -6.70
CA GLY A 97 -5.23 5.08 -8.08
C GLY A 97 -4.19 4.04 -8.51
N ALA A 98 -3.14 3.85 -7.69
CA ALA A 98 -2.08 2.90 -7.99
C ALA A 98 -2.57 1.44 -8.01
N VAL A 99 -3.43 1.06 -7.06
CA VAL A 99 -3.95 -0.32 -6.97
C VAL A 99 -4.89 -0.64 -8.13
N LEU A 100 -5.80 0.27 -8.50
CA LEU A 100 -6.72 0.05 -9.62
C LEU A 100 -5.97 -0.17 -10.94
N ILE A 101 -5.00 0.69 -11.23
CA ILE A 101 -4.16 0.58 -12.42
C ILE A 101 -3.29 -0.68 -12.32
N GLY A 102 -2.64 -0.90 -11.17
CA GLY A 102 -1.73 -2.01 -10.95
C GLY A 102 -2.41 -3.38 -11.04
N VAL A 103 -3.62 -3.56 -10.50
CA VAL A 103 -4.38 -4.82 -10.61
C VAL A 103 -4.71 -5.13 -12.06
N ALA A 104 -5.11 -4.13 -12.85
CA ALA A 104 -5.41 -4.32 -14.26
C ALA A 104 -4.15 -4.80 -15.01
N PHE A 105 -3.03 -4.09 -14.88
CA PHE A 105 -1.77 -4.49 -15.51
C PHE A 105 -1.27 -5.85 -15.02
N ALA A 106 -1.33 -6.10 -13.72
CA ALA A 106 -0.89 -7.37 -13.14
C ALA A 106 -1.71 -8.55 -13.64
N LEU A 107 -3.03 -8.39 -13.75
CA LEU A 107 -3.91 -9.45 -14.25
C LEU A 107 -3.61 -9.79 -15.72
N PHE A 108 -3.51 -8.78 -16.59
CA PHE A 108 -3.18 -9.00 -18.00
C PHE A 108 -1.78 -9.59 -18.19
N ALA A 109 -0.78 -9.08 -17.45
CA ALA A 109 0.57 -9.63 -17.48
C ALA A 109 0.62 -11.10 -17.00
N ALA A 110 -0.09 -11.42 -15.92
CA ALA A 110 -0.15 -12.79 -15.40
C ALA A 110 -0.84 -13.75 -16.38
N ILE A 111 -1.96 -13.34 -17.01
CA ILE A 111 -2.63 -14.10 -18.06
C ILE A 111 -1.68 -14.32 -19.22
N PHE A 112 -0.96 -13.30 -19.68
CA PHE A 112 0.02 -13.44 -20.75
C PHE A 112 1.11 -14.45 -20.40
N ILE A 113 1.70 -14.34 -19.20
CA ILE A 113 2.77 -15.23 -18.75
C ILE A 113 2.30 -16.68 -18.66
N VAL A 114 1.08 -16.93 -18.15
CA VAL A 114 0.59 -18.30 -17.92
C VAL A 114 0.15 -18.97 -19.21
N GLU A 115 -0.61 -18.29 -20.06
CA GLU A 115 -1.32 -18.88 -21.19
C GLU A 115 -0.67 -18.60 -22.55
N PHE A 116 -0.15 -17.40 -22.77
CA PHE A 116 0.27 -16.96 -24.10
C PHE A 116 1.78 -16.91 -24.29
N ALA A 117 2.57 -16.71 -23.24
CA ALA A 117 4.01 -16.58 -23.37
C ALA A 117 4.70 -17.90 -23.79
N PRO A 118 5.52 -17.88 -24.87
CA PRO A 118 6.37 -19.01 -25.22
C PRO A 118 7.30 -19.39 -24.06
N ALA A 119 7.72 -20.65 -23.98
CA ALA A 119 8.53 -21.15 -22.86
C ALA A 119 9.81 -20.32 -22.62
N ARG A 120 10.48 -19.85 -23.69
CA ARG A 120 11.68 -18.99 -23.59
C ARG A 120 11.37 -17.64 -22.98
N VAL A 121 10.27 -17.00 -23.38
CA VAL A 121 9.84 -15.69 -22.87
C VAL A 121 9.42 -15.81 -21.41
N ARG A 122 8.68 -16.86 -21.08
CA ARG A 122 8.26 -17.13 -19.68
C ARG A 122 9.46 -17.33 -18.76
N ALA A 123 10.47 -18.08 -19.20
CA ALA A 123 11.70 -18.34 -18.44
C ALA A 123 12.48 -17.05 -18.11
N ILE A 124 12.29 -15.98 -18.86
CA ILE A 124 12.90 -14.67 -18.62
C ILE A 124 11.97 -13.79 -17.77
N LEU A 125 10.67 -13.71 -18.13
CA LEU A 125 9.73 -12.80 -17.47
C LEU A 125 9.52 -13.13 -16.00
N GLU A 126 9.43 -14.40 -15.62
CA GLU A 126 9.17 -14.77 -14.22
C GLU A 126 10.30 -14.35 -13.27
N PRO A 127 11.59 -14.64 -13.54
CA PRO A 127 12.67 -14.13 -12.72
C PRO A 127 12.73 -12.59 -12.69
N VAL A 128 12.51 -11.92 -13.83
CA VAL A 128 12.51 -10.47 -13.92
C VAL A 128 11.42 -9.87 -13.02
N VAL A 129 10.20 -10.38 -13.08
CA VAL A 129 9.10 -9.91 -12.20
C VAL A 129 9.43 -10.11 -10.72
N ARG A 130 10.02 -11.26 -10.35
CA ARG A 130 10.43 -11.53 -8.97
C ARG A 130 11.56 -10.61 -8.51
N LEU A 131 12.52 -10.31 -9.38
CA LEU A 131 13.60 -9.36 -9.11
C LEU A 131 13.06 -7.94 -8.92
N LEU A 132 12.16 -7.48 -9.79
CA LEU A 132 11.51 -6.18 -9.67
C LEU A 132 10.71 -6.05 -8.37
N ALA A 133 10.04 -7.12 -7.92
CA ALA A 133 9.33 -7.11 -6.64
C ALA A 133 10.24 -6.95 -5.42
N ALA A 134 11.54 -7.27 -5.54
CA ALA A 134 12.54 -7.17 -4.48
C ALA A 134 13.28 -5.83 -4.48
N VAL A 135 13.09 -4.97 -5.49
CA VAL A 135 13.76 -3.66 -5.57
C VAL A 135 13.32 -2.77 -4.40
N PRO A 136 14.28 -2.14 -3.66
CA PRO A 136 13.95 -1.18 -2.60
C PRO A 136 13.15 0.01 -3.13
N SER A 137 12.12 0.44 -2.38
CA SER A 137 11.22 1.54 -2.79
C SER A 137 11.94 2.87 -3.01
N VAL A 138 13.03 3.11 -2.28
CA VAL A 138 13.88 4.31 -2.43
C VAL A 138 14.42 4.44 -3.87
N ILE A 139 14.74 3.33 -4.55
CA ILE A 139 15.24 3.36 -5.93
C ILE A 139 14.15 3.86 -6.87
N TYR A 140 12.91 3.40 -6.69
CA TYR A 140 11.76 3.91 -7.44
C TYR A 140 11.54 5.40 -7.19
N GLY A 141 11.68 5.85 -5.94
CA GLY A 141 11.61 7.27 -5.57
C GLY A 141 12.71 8.10 -6.24
N LEU A 142 13.94 7.59 -6.24
CA LEU A 142 15.07 8.25 -6.86
C LEU A 142 14.91 8.40 -8.38
N ILE A 143 14.51 7.34 -9.08
CA ILE A 143 14.17 7.40 -10.50
C ILE A 143 13.03 8.39 -10.72
N GLY A 144 12.03 8.38 -9.85
CA GLY A 144 10.90 9.31 -9.89
C GLY A 144 11.36 10.76 -9.84
N VAL A 145 12.15 11.14 -8.84
CA VAL A 145 12.55 12.53 -8.62
C VAL A 145 13.59 13.00 -9.64
N LEU A 146 14.45 12.11 -10.12
CA LEU A 146 15.52 12.51 -11.07
C LEU A 146 15.08 12.48 -12.55
N VAL A 147 14.09 11.65 -12.90
CA VAL A 147 13.69 11.45 -14.29
C VAL A 147 12.24 11.86 -14.53
N ILE A 148 11.29 11.28 -13.77
CA ILE A 148 9.87 11.45 -14.06
C ILE A 148 9.37 12.85 -13.66
N VAL A 149 9.75 13.33 -12.47
CA VAL A 149 9.34 14.66 -11.99
C VAL A 149 9.84 15.78 -12.90
N PRO A 150 11.14 15.84 -13.32
CA PRO A 150 11.58 16.85 -14.29
C PRO A 150 10.90 16.73 -15.65
N PHE A 151 10.67 15.52 -16.15
CA PHE A 151 9.94 15.31 -17.40
C PHE A 151 8.51 15.85 -17.31
N VAL A 152 7.78 15.51 -16.25
CA VAL A 152 6.41 16.03 -16.06
C VAL A 152 6.43 17.55 -15.87
N GLY A 153 7.36 18.05 -15.06
CA GLY A 153 7.45 19.48 -14.77
C GLY A 153 7.84 20.35 -15.98
N ASN A 154 8.75 19.89 -16.81
CA ASN A 154 9.30 20.71 -17.89
C ASN A 154 8.62 20.49 -19.24
N ASP A 155 8.25 19.23 -19.54
CA ASP A 155 7.74 18.85 -20.86
C ASP A 155 6.22 18.68 -20.89
N LEU A 156 5.60 18.21 -19.79
CA LEU A 156 4.17 17.94 -19.76
C LEU A 156 3.36 19.13 -19.28
N ILE A 157 3.87 19.91 -18.31
CA ILE A 157 3.17 21.07 -17.75
C ILE A 157 3.53 22.33 -18.53
N SER A 158 2.58 22.89 -19.30
CA SER A 158 2.81 24.14 -20.02
C SER A 158 3.03 25.33 -19.07
N ARG A 159 3.83 26.33 -19.52
CA ARG A 159 4.09 27.54 -18.72
C ARG A 159 2.80 28.27 -18.34
N GLY A 160 1.86 28.44 -19.25
CA GLY A 160 0.59 29.09 -18.96
C GLY A 160 -0.23 28.37 -17.87
N ARG A 161 -0.15 27.03 -17.79
CA ARG A 161 -0.80 26.29 -16.70
C ARG A 161 -0.09 26.49 -15.37
N LYS A 162 1.26 26.56 -15.36
CA LYS A 162 2.01 26.88 -14.13
C LYS A 162 1.64 28.26 -13.60
N GLU A 163 1.56 29.26 -14.47
CA GLU A 163 1.23 30.63 -14.13
C GLU A 163 -0.23 30.79 -13.67
N SER A 164 -1.16 30.06 -14.28
CA SER A 164 -2.60 30.17 -13.94
C SER A 164 -2.95 29.69 -12.52
N VAL A 165 -2.15 28.80 -11.93
CA VAL A 165 -2.38 28.26 -10.59
C VAL A 165 -1.29 28.63 -9.58
N ALA A 166 -0.30 29.44 -9.98
CA ALA A 166 0.87 29.78 -9.15
C ALA A 166 0.53 30.41 -7.78
N TYR A 167 -0.60 31.10 -7.69
CA TYR A 167 -1.09 31.70 -6.43
C TYR A 167 -1.69 30.68 -5.44
N VAL A 168 -2.06 29.48 -5.92
CA VAL A 168 -2.69 28.43 -5.11
C VAL A 168 -1.71 27.32 -4.83
N VAL A 169 -1.03 26.83 -5.89
CA VAL A 169 -0.11 25.69 -5.81
C VAL A 169 0.97 25.81 -6.88
N GLN A 170 2.19 25.39 -6.52
CA GLN A 170 3.31 25.34 -7.47
C GLN A 170 3.34 23.97 -8.16
N LEU A 171 3.18 23.96 -9.49
CA LEU A 171 3.28 22.76 -10.31
C LEU A 171 4.76 22.50 -10.70
N SER A 172 5.48 21.87 -9.79
CA SER A 172 6.92 21.54 -9.96
C SER A 172 7.17 20.27 -10.79
N GLY A 173 6.12 19.48 -11.03
CA GLY A 173 6.21 18.14 -11.60
C GLY A 173 6.02 17.03 -10.56
N SER A 174 6.42 17.26 -9.30
CA SER A 174 6.00 16.37 -8.19
C SER A 174 4.49 16.49 -8.00
N SER A 175 3.77 15.38 -8.13
CA SER A 175 2.32 15.44 -8.30
C SER A 175 1.63 14.12 -7.98
N LEU A 176 0.31 14.17 -7.87
CA LEU A 176 -0.54 12.99 -7.73
C LEU A 176 -0.28 11.99 -8.88
N LEU A 177 -0.17 12.46 -10.12
CA LEU A 177 0.11 11.61 -11.28
C LEU A 177 1.40 10.82 -11.11
N VAL A 178 2.51 11.49 -10.79
CA VAL A 178 3.82 10.85 -10.63
C VAL A 178 3.80 9.88 -9.45
N ALA A 179 3.20 10.28 -8.33
CA ALA A 179 3.05 9.42 -7.16
C ALA A 179 2.27 8.13 -7.51
N VAL A 180 1.12 8.24 -8.20
CA VAL A 180 0.31 7.10 -8.63
C VAL A 180 1.07 6.21 -9.60
N LEU A 181 1.74 6.78 -10.62
CA LEU A 181 2.47 6.01 -11.63
C LEU A 181 3.61 5.20 -11.01
N ILE A 182 4.45 5.83 -10.19
CA ILE A 182 5.59 5.15 -9.58
C ILE A 182 5.13 4.11 -8.57
N LEU A 183 4.13 4.42 -7.75
CA LEU A 183 3.54 3.47 -6.82
C LEU A 183 2.95 2.26 -7.57
N THR A 184 2.29 2.49 -8.71
CA THR A 184 1.79 1.42 -9.59
C THR A 184 2.92 0.50 -10.06
N VAL A 185 4.01 1.09 -10.60
CA VAL A 185 5.17 0.32 -11.07
C VAL A 185 5.77 -0.51 -9.95
N MET A 186 5.86 0.02 -8.73
CA MET A 186 6.43 -0.65 -7.57
C MET A 186 5.58 -1.83 -7.08
N ILE A 187 4.23 -1.69 -7.05
CA ILE A 187 3.36 -2.74 -6.50
C ILE A 187 2.95 -3.81 -7.54
N THR A 188 3.01 -3.48 -8.83
CA THR A 188 2.57 -4.39 -9.91
C THR A 188 3.36 -5.71 -9.95
N PRO A 189 4.69 -5.77 -9.82
CA PRO A 189 5.44 -7.02 -9.88
C PRO A 189 5.03 -8.04 -8.81
N ILE A 190 4.78 -7.61 -7.58
CA ILE A 190 4.34 -8.52 -6.52
C ILE A 190 2.95 -9.08 -6.80
N MET A 191 2.05 -8.26 -7.37
CA MET A 191 0.72 -8.73 -7.79
C MET A 191 0.81 -9.73 -8.93
N ILE A 192 1.68 -9.48 -9.94
CA ILE A 192 1.90 -10.42 -11.05
C ILE A 192 2.34 -11.77 -10.50
N ALA A 193 3.33 -11.81 -9.61
CA ALA A 193 3.83 -13.07 -9.05
C ALA A 193 2.71 -13.87 -8.36
N ILE A 194 1.92 -13.22 -7.49
CA ILE A 194 0.84 -13.88 -6.76
C ILE A 194 -0.26 -14.36 -7.73
N ILE A 195 -0.63 -13.54 -8.72
CA ILE A 195 -1.68 -13.90 -9.67
C ILE A 195 -1.21 -15.04 -10.60
N VAL A 196 0.05 -15.05 -11.04
CA VAL A 196 0.62 -16.15 -11.84
C VAL A 196 0.52 -17.47 -11.07
N ASP A 197 0.93 -17.49 -9.80
CA ASP A 197 0.86 -18.69 -8.98
C ASP A 197 -0.60 -19.13 -8.76
N ALA A 198 -1.51 -18.18 -8.58
CA ALA A 198 -2.94 -18.44 -8.45
C ALA A 198 -3.57 -19.03 -9.73
N LEU A 199 -3.26 -18.48 -10.89
CA LEU A 199 -3.77 -18.99 -12.16
C LEU A 199 -3.25 -20.42 -12.46
N ARG A 200 -2.02 -20.72 -12.05
CA ARG A 200 -1.43 -22.07 -12.20
C ARG A 200 -2.00 -23.10 -11.24
N SER A 201 -2.50 -22.67 -10.10
CA SER A 201 -3.11 -23.57 -9.10
C SER A 201 -4.48 -24.11 -9.53
N VAL A 202 -5.08 -23.56 -10.59
CA VAL A 202 -6.37 -24.04 -11.11
C VAL A 202 -6.20 -25.44 -11.73
N PRO A 203 -7.05 -26.43 -11.35
CA PRO A 203 -6.93 -27.80 -11.83
C PRO A 203 -7.03 -27.91 -13.35
N ARG A 204 -6.04 -28.55 -13.97
CA ARG A 204 -5.99 -28.76 -15.44
C ARG A 204 -7.25 -29.44 -16.00
N PRO A 205 -7.88 -30.44 -15.36
CA PRO A 205 -9.10 -31.05 -15.89
C PRO A 205 -10.24 -30.06 -16.18
N TRP A 206 -10.30 -28.94 -15.45
CA TRP A 206 -11.34 -27.91 -15.70
C TRP A 206 -11.09 -27.15 -17.00
N THR A 207 -9.82 -26.83 -17.29
CA THR A 207 -9.44 -26.10 -18.50
C THR A 207 -9.44 -27.03 -19.72
N GLU A 208 -8.99 -28.26 -19.57
CA GLU A 208 -8.98 -29.30 -20.63
C GLU A 208 -10.40 -29.71 -21.02
N GLY A 209 -11.30 -29.90 -20.03
CA GLY A 209 -12.70 -30.21 -20.29
C GLY A 209 -13.42 -29.11 -21.09
N ALA A 210 -13.15 -27.84 -20.80
CA ALA A 210 -13.71 -26.74 -21.59
C ALA A 210 -13.10 -26.65 -22.99
N ALA A 211 -11.80 -26.93 -23.13
CA ALA A 211 -11.15 -26.97 -24.44
C ALA A 211 -11.69 -28.13 -25.31
N ALA A 212 -11.99 -29.29 -24.72
CA ALA A 212 -12.62 -30.43 -25.41
C ALA A 212 -14.02 -30.09 -25.96
N LEU A 213 -14.74 -29.13 -25.33
CA LEU A 213 -16.01 -28.59 -25.82
C LEU A 213 -15.83 -27.48 -26.86
N GLY A 214 -14.61 -27.26 -27.38
CA GLY A 214 -14.32 -26.26 -28.41
C GLY A 214 -14.16 -24.82 -27.92
N ALA A 215 -14.04 -24.60 -26.59
CA ALA A 215 -13.81 -23.23 -26.09
C ALA A 215 -12.39 -22.75 -26.45
N SER A 216 -12.27 -21.50 -26.93
CA SER A 216 -10.97 -20.89 -27.21
C SER A 216 -10.18 -20.65 -25.92
N ARG A 217 -8.83 -20.61 -25.99
CA ARG A 217 -7.94 -20.34 -24.85
C ARG A 217 -8.34 -19.07 -24.07
N TRP A 218 -8.68 -17.99 -24.78
CA TRP A 218 -9.14 -16.75 -24.19
C TRP A 218 -10.43 -16.94 -23.39
N ARG A 219 -11.38 -17.68 -23.94
CA ARG A 219 -12.66 -17.97 -23.26
C ARG A 219 -12.43 -18.83 -22.00
N VAL A 220 -11.63 -19.90 -22.10
CA VAL A 220 -11.29 -20.75 -20.96
C VAL A 220 -10.63 -19.93 -19.86
N MET A 221 -9.67 -19.06 -20.22
CA MET A 221 -8.95 -18.22 -19.26
C MET A 221 -9.93 -17.32 -18.47
N TRP A 222 -10.81 -16.60 -19.13
CA TRP A 222 -11.73 -15.66 -18.47
C TRP A 222 -12.89 -16.33 -17.75
N THR A 223 -13.44 -17.41 -18.30
CA THR A 223 -14.65 -18.04 -17.74
C THR A 223 -14.34 -19.07 -16.66
N ILE A 224 -13.16 -19.69 -16.69
CA ILE A 224 -12.77 -20.74 -15.76
C ILE A 224 -11.62 -20.28 -14.89
N THR A 225 -10.45 -20.05 -15.48
CA THR A 225 -9.19 -19.85 -14.73
C THR A 225 -9.24 -18.59 -13.88
N VAL A 226 -9.58 -17.43 -14.44
CA VAL A 226 -9.68 -16.15 -13.69
C VAL A 226 -10.80 -16.23 -12.66
N ARG A 227 -11.93 -16.88 -13.00
CA ARG A 227 -13.04 -17.02 -12.03
C ARG A 227 -12.67 -17.93 -10.85
N ALA A 228 -11.97 -19.02 -11.08
CA ALA A 228 -11.48 -19.90 -10.03
C ALA A 228 -10.40 -19.22 -9.16
N ALA A 229 -9.52 -18.41 -9.78
CA ALA A 229 -8.47 -17.68 -9.10
C ALA A 229 -8.91 -16.37 -8.41
N ARG A 230 -10.18 -15.94 -8.53
CA ARG A 230 -10.68 -14.68 -7.94
C ARG A 230 -10.30 -14.45 -6.47
N PRO A 231 -10.40 -15.45 -5.56
CA PRO A 231 -10.03 -15.23 -4.17
C PRO A 231 -8.57 -14.83 -4.00
N ALA A 232 -7.68 -15.41 -4.81
CA ALA A 232 -6.25 -15.10 -4.78
C ALA A 232 -5.93 -13.75 -5.46
N ILE A 233 -6.65 -13.38 -6.52
CA ILE A 233 -6.54 -12.06 -7.16
C ILE A 233 -6.92 -10.96 -6.17
N ILE A 234 -8.02 -11.14 -5.43
CA ILE A 234 -8.42 -10.22 -4.35
C ILE A 234 -7.35 -10.18 -3.25
N ALA A 235 -6.76 -11.33 -2.90
CA ALA A 235 -5.68 -11.37 -1.92
C ALA A 235 -4.45 -10.58 -2.39
N ALA A 236 -4.08 -10.69 -3.67
CA ALA A 236 -2.98 -9.93 -4.26
C ALA A 236 -3.27 -8.42 -4.21
N ALA A 237 -4.49 -8.00 -4.56
CA ALA A 237 -4.91 -6.61 -4.48
C ALA A 237 -4.85 -6.06 -3.05
N VAL A 238 -5.36 -6.81 -2.06
CA VAL A 238 -5.33 -6.42 -0.64
C VAL A 238 -3.88 -6.29 -0.14
N LEU A 239 -3.01 -7.23 -0.48
CA LEU A 239 -1.60 -7.18 -0.09
C LEU A 239 -0.89 -5.98 -0.73
N ALA A 240 -1.15 -5.72 -2.00
CA ALA A 240 -0.61 -4.55 -2.71
C ALA A 240 -1.11 -3.24 -2.10
N THR A 241 -2.39 -3.18 -1.71
CA THR A 241 -2.97 -2.00 -1.04
C THR A 241 -2.31 -1.77 0.33
N ALA A 242 -2.09 -2.82 1.12
CA ALA A 242 -1.40 -2.71 2.40
C ALA A 242 0.04 -2.19 2.23
N ARG A 243 0.76 -2.68 1.20
CA ARG A 243 2.09 -2.18 0.85
C ARG A 243 2.05 -0.72 0.41
N ALA A 244 1.10 -0.35 -0.43
CA ALA A 244 0.92 1.02 -0.94
C ALA A 244 0.58 2.02 0.18
N LEU A 245 -0.27 1.65 1.14
CA LEU A 245 -0.61 2.47 2.32
C LEU A 245 0.60 2.76 3.21
N GLY A 246 1.51 1.78 3.34
CA GLY A 246 2.72 1.92 4.14
C GLY A 246 3.89 2.60 3.43
N GLU A 247 3.74 2.94 2.14
CA GLU A 247 4.84 3.54 1.37
C GLU A 247 5.04 5.00 1.76
N ALA A 248 6.17 5.27 2.38
CA ALA A 248 6.47 6.58 2.94
C ALA A 248 7.60 7.29 2.18
N ILE A 249 8.75 6.63 2.02
CA ILE A 249 9.98 7.26 1.51
C ILE A 249 9.83 7.63 0.03
N MET A 250 9.36 6.72 -0.80
CA MET A 250 9.17 7.00 -2.21
C MET A 250 8.12 8.10 -2.42
N LEU A 251 7.01 8.06 -1.69
CA LEU A 251 5.96 9.09 -1.80
C LEU A 251 6.44 10.46 -1.30
N SER A 252 7.24 10.54 -0.24
CA SER A 252 7.87 11.79 0.22
C SER A 252 8.70 12.44 -0.90
N MET A 253 9.41 11.64 -1.70
CA MET A 253 10.26 12.16 -2.79
C MET A 253 9.46 12.68 -4.00
N VAL A 254 8.32 12.07 -4.34
CA VAL A 254 7.67 12.30 -5.65
C VAL A 254 6.29 12.93 -5.60
N SER A 255 5.64 12.95 -4.44
CA SER A 255 4.27 13.47 -4.33
C SER A 255 4.17 14.99 -4.20
N GLY A 256 5.28 15.66 -3.93
CA GLY A 256 5.38 17.10 -3.76
C GLY A 256 5.24 17.59 -2.32
N SER A 257 4.90 16.70 -1.38
CA SER A 257 4.88 16.93 0.08
C SER A 257 4.19 18.22 0.53
N VAL A 258 3.13 18.64 -0.15
CA VAL A 258 2.29 19.79 0.21
C VAL A 258 0.97 19.33 0.80
N GLY A 259 0.61 19.84 1.96
CA GLY A 259 -0.63 19.52 2.69
C GLY A 259 -1.88 20.09 2.03
N PHE A 260 -2.03 19.85 0.74
CA PHE A 260 -3.10 20.31 -0.14
C PHE A 260 -4.04 19.15 -0.52
N ALA A 261 -5.33 19.45 -0.72
CA ALA A 261 -6.30 18.50 -1.20
C ALA A 261 -6.66 18.85 -2.65
N PRO A 262 -6.14 18.11 -3.65
CA PRO A 262 -6.47 18.35 -5.06
C PRO A 262 -7.97 18.32 -5.31
N ASN A 263 -8.45 19.24 -6.17
CA ASN A 263 -9.86 19.33 -6.49
C ASN A 263 -10.17 18.56 -7.79
N PRO A 264 -10.98 17.48 -7.77
CA PRO A 264 -11.32 16.70 -8.95
C PRO A 264 -11.99 17.50 -10.07
N LEU A 265 -12.55 18.68 -9.75
CA LEU A 265 -13.22 19.54 -10.74
C LEU A 265 -12.23 20.36 -11.60
N ASP A 266 -10.95 20.40 -11.23
CA ASP A 266 -9.92 21.17 -11.95
C ASP A 266 -9.38 20.43 -13.20
N GLY A 267 -10.08 19.37 -13.61
CA GLY A 267 -9.78 18.61 -14.83
C GLY A 267 -8.37 18.00 -14.80
N LEU A 268 -7.57 18.23 -15.84
CA LEU A 268 -6.21 17.67 -15.91
C LEU A 268 -5.26 18.24 -14.85
N THR A 269 -5.51 19.42 -14.34
CA THR A 269 -4.70 20.06 -13.29
C THR A 269 -4.73 19.24 -12.01
N PHE A 270 -5.87 18.62 -11.67
CA PHE A 270 -6.02 17.69 -10.55
C PHE A 270 -4.90 16.64 -10.46
N PHE A 271 -4.52 16.05 -11.59
CA PHE A 271 -3.47 15.04 -11.62
C PHE A 271 -2.06 15.62 -11.48
N LEU A 272 -1.89 16.91 -11.78
CA LEU A 272 -0.61 17.60 -11.76
C LEU A 272 -0.35 18.33 -10.43
N GLU A 273 -1.35 18.39 -9.56
CA GLU A 273 -1.24 18.99 -8.24
C GLU A 273 -0.45 18.10 -7.28
N PRO A 274 0.35 18.70 -6.39
CA PRO A 274 1.05 17.96 -5.34
C PRO A 274 0.07 17.41 -4.32
N VAL A 275 0.47 16.32 -3.67
CA VAL A 275 -0.25 15.70 -2.56
C VAL A 275 0.72 15.33 -1.44
N ARG A 276 0.21 15.16 -0.22
CA ARG A 276 1.01 14.69 0.91
C ARG A 276 0.32 13.53 1.59
N PRO A 277 0.68 12.28 1.26
CA PRO A 277 0.15 11.10 1.96
C PRO A 277 0.58 11.04 3.43
N LEU A 278 -0.25 10.43 4.30
CA LEU A 278 0.03 10.29 5.73
C LEU A 278 1.39 9.65 6.03
N ALA A 279 1.74 8.57 5.30
CA ALA A 279 3.01 7.89 5.48
C ALA A 279 4.21 8.78 5.13
N ALA A 280 4.12 9.55 4.04
CA ALA A 280 5.13 10.55 3.67
C ALA A 280 5.26 11.64 4.74
N THR A 281 4.13 12.12 5.29
CA THR A 281 4.13 13.12 6.36
C THR A 281 4.90 12.66 7.59
N ILE A 282 4.82 11.38 7.97
CA ILE A 282 5.57 10.83 9.10
C ILE A 282 7.08 10.90 8.85
N VAL A 283 7.53 10.54 7.65
CA VAL A 283 8.95 10.55 7.27
C VAL A 283 9.48 11.97 7.17
N ASP A 284 8.75 12.87 6.51
CA ASP A 284 9.13 14.28 6.35
C ASP A 284 9.30 15.02 7.69
N ASN A 285 8.63 14.53 8.75
CA ASN A 285 8.62 15.16 10.07
C ASN A 285 9.26 14.28 11.17
N ALA A 286 10.04 13.27 10.80
CA ALA A 286 10.63 12.32 11.75
C ALA A 286 11.58 12.96 12.77
N GLU A 287 12.27 14.03 12.40
CA GLU A 287 13.17 14.77 13.29
C GLU A 287 12.43 15.46 14.47
N GLY A 288 11.16 15.84 14.27
CA GLY A 288 10.33 16.48 15.27
C GLY A 288 9.64 15.56 16.27
N LEU A 289 9.82 14.23 16.19
CA LEU A 289 9.11 13.25 17.03
C LEU A 289 9.35 13.41 18.54
N SER A 290 10.48 13.97 18.93
CA SER A 290 10.83 14.25 20.34
C SER A 290 10.13 15.49 20.92
N VAL A 291 9.66 16.40 20.06
CA VAL A 291 9.01 17.66 20.45
C VAL A 291 7.54 17.40 20.77
N LYS A 292 7.06 17.81 21.96
CA LYS A 292 5.64 17.79 22.31
C LYS A 292 5.01 19.16 22.03
N PRO A 293 3.78 19.21 21.49
CA PRO A 293 2.83 18.13 21.16
C PRO A 293 3.00 17.54 19.74
N PHE A 294 4.00 18.03 18.99
CA PHE A 294 4.21 17.64 17.59
C PHE A 294 4.37 16.13 17.39
N GLY A 295 5.27 15.48 18.17
CA GLY A 295 5.46 14.04 18.10
C GLY A 295 4.16 13.25 18.35
N GLN A 296 3.31 13.73 19.28
CA GLN A 296 2.00 13.10 19.54
C GLN A 296 1.08 13.17 18.32
N THR A 297 1.15 14.26 17.57
CA THR A 297 0.39 14.46 16.33
C THR A 297 0.92 13.54 15.21
N ILE A 298 2.23 13.38 15.10
CA ILE A 298 2.82 12.43 14.13
C ILE A 298 2.44 10.97 14.48
N TYR A 299 2.42 10.60 15.77
CA TYR A 299 1.90 9.30 16.20
C TYR A 299 0.41 9.11 15.86
N ALA A 300 -0.40 10.18 15.81
CA ALA A 300 -1.79 10.08 15.38
C ALA A 300 -1.91 9.69 13.90
N PHE A 301 -1.02 10.16 13.02
CA PHE A 301 -0.96 9.68 11.63
C PHE A 301 -0.63 8.20 11.54
N ALA A 302 0.34 7.74 12.32
CA ALA A 302 0.69 6.32 12.39
C ALA A 302 -0.50 5.46 12.90
N ALA A 303 -1.23 5.93 13.91
CA ALA A 303 -2.41 5.25 14.43
C ALA A 303 -3.51 5.12 13.35
N VAL A 304 -3.75 6.17 12.55
CA VAL A 304 -4.72 6.12 11.43
C VAL A 304 -4.29 5.12 10.36
N LEU A 305 -3.00 5.06 10.01
CA LEU A 305 -2.48 4.07 9.07
C LEU A 305 -2.62 2.64 9.60
N LEU A 306 -2.37 2.40 10.88
CA LEU A 306 -2.59 1.10 11.52
C LEU A 306 -4.06 0.66 11.47
N VAL A 307 -4.99 1.57 11.80
CA VAL A 307 -6.44 1.30 11.69
C VAL A 307 -6.83 1.02 10.24
N SER A 308 -6.36 1.83 9.30
CA SER A 308 -6.64 1.64 7.87
C SER A 308 -6.16 0.28 7.36
N SER A 309 -4.95 -0.14 7.77
CA SER A 309 -4.39 -1.46 7.42
C SER A 309 -5.20 -2.60 8.04
N LEU A 310 -5.67 -2.45 9.29
CA LEU A 310 -6.53 -3.44 9.94
C LEU A 310 -7.88 -3.55 9.22
N LEU A 311 -8.52 -2.42 8.93
CA LEU A 311 -9.79 -2.39 8.21
C LEU A 311 -9.66 -3.02 6.82
N LEU A 312 -8.57 -2.73 6.10
CA LEU A 312 -8.26 -3.33 4.81
C LEU A 312 -8.11 -4.86 4.93
N SER A 313 -7.38 -5.34 5.93
CA SER A 313 -7.20 -6.78 6.18
C SER A 313 -8.53 -7.47 6.47
N LEU A 314 -9.38 -6.86 7.28
CA LEU A 314 -10.73 -7.36 7.58
C LEU A 314 -11.64 -7.35 6.34
N ALA A 315 -11.61 -6.28 5.55
CA ALA A 315 -12.34 -6.18 4.29
C ALA A 315 -11.89 -7.25 3.29
N GLY A 316 -10.57 -7.47 3.16
CA GLY A 316 -10.02 -8.54 2.32
C GLY A 316 -10.40 -9.93 2.79
N TRP A 317 -10.42 -10.18 4.09
CA TRP A 317 -10.91 -11.43 4.67
C TRP A 317 -12.41 -11.64 4.39
N ALA A 318 -13.23 -10.61 4.59
CA ALA A 318 -14.66 -10.66 4.32
C ALA A 318 -14.96 -10.89 2.82
N ALA A 319 -14.22 -10.22 1.93
CA ALA A 319 -14.38 -10.37 0.48
C ALA A 319 -14.06 -11.79 -0.03
N LYS A 320 -13.17 -12.51 0.66
CA LYS A 320 -12.84 -13.91 0.33
C LYS A 320 -13.88 -14.93 0.80
N GLN A 321 -14.67 -14.64 1.83
CA GLN A 321 -15.61 -15.56 2.44
C GLN A 321 -16.62 -16.17 1.44
N PRO A 322 -17.37 -15.37 0.66
CA PRO A 322 -18.33 -15.90 -0.31
C PRO A 322 -17.67 -16.69 -1.44
N LEU A 323 -16.41 -16.36 -1.78
CA LEU A 323 -15.69 -16.97 -2.88
C LEU A 323 -15.13 -18.36 -2.55
N LYS A 324 -14.93 -18.67 -1.26
CA LYS A 324 -14.51 -20.01 -0.80
C LYS A 324 -15.54 -21.12 -1.14
N ARG A 325 -16.79 -20.74 -1.38
CA ARG A 325 -17.85 -21.70 -1.77
C ARG A 325 -17.71 -22.20 -3.22
N TYR A 326 -17.00 -21.45 -4.07
CA TYR A 326 -16.88 -21.71 -5.51
C TYR A 326 -15.44 -21.97 -5.96
N GLY A 327 -14.46 -21.86 -5.07
CA GLY A 327 -13.04 -21.98 -5.37
C GLY A 327 -12.43 -23.31 -4.91
N VAL A 328 -11.30 -23.65 -5.50
CA VAL A 328 -10.42 -24.71 -5.02
C VAL A 328 -10.00 -24.37 -3.59
N ARG A 329 -10.11 -25.33 -2.67
CA ARG A 329 -9.50 -25.20 -1.34
C ARG A 329 -7.99 -25.10 -1.55
N ALA A 330 -7.42 -23.92 -1.29
CA ALA A 330 -5.98 -23.73 -1.21
C ALA A 330 -5.48 -24.25 0.13
#